data_39c03727fc4193931e80499cf3ee16ed
#
_entry.id   39c03727fc4193931e80499cf3ee16ed
#
_cell.length_a   1.000
_cell.length_b   1.000
_cell.length_c   1.000
_cell.angle_alpha   90.00
_cell.angle_beta   90.00
_cell.angle_gamma   90.00
#
_symmetry.space_group_name_H-M   'P 1'
#
loop_
_entity.id
_entity.type
_entity.pdbx_description
1 polymer ?
#
loop_
_entity_poly.entity_id
_entity_poly.type
_entity_poly.pdbx_seq_one_letter_code
_entity_poly.pdbx_strand_id
1 'polypeptide(L)'
;ENIESLIRRLVSPPMSVSKSLISTAKLFIHVLRLVDVKGVRRKVTYVYEVESYNPLEDRITVKTLVKWDRYRDAWLIDTDGSSVLKEISDLILLSYDDVIEDLYRRTALLLYATRNNLDIVSLYALARRYRREPETTYREVVRKMDGEVVIEKLRDIERRTL
;
A
#
# COMPACT_ATOMS: atom_id res chain seq x y z
N GLU A 1 -16.81 -4.86 4.76
CA GLU A 1 -17.33 -3.50 5.01
C GLU A 1 -16.65 -2.57 4.01
N ASN A 2 -17.40 -1.71 3.32
CA ASN A 2 -16.82 -0.74 2.40
C ASN A 2 -16.44 0.56 3.14
N ILE A 3 -15.73 1.45 2.48
CA ILE A 3 -15.26 2.72 3.07
C ILE A 3 -16.44 3.61 3.54
N GLU A 4 -17.55 3.59 2.83
CA GLU A 4 -18.74 4.37 3.19
C GLU A 4 -19.34 3.92 4.52
N SER A 5 -19.42 2.61 4.75
CA SER A 5 -19.87 2.03 6.03
C SER A 5 -18.93 2.40 7.17
N LEU A 6 -17.62 2.43 6.92
CA LEU A 6 -16.62 2.87 7.90
C LEU A 6 -16.83 4.35 8.26
N ILE A 7 -16.94 5.23 7.25
CA ILE A 7 -17.17 6.67 7.47
C ILE A 7 -18.47 6.88 8.25
N ARG A 8 -19.56 6.20 7.87
CA ARG A 8 -20.85 6.29 8.57
C ARG A 8 -20.72 5.90 10.04
N ARG A 9 -19.99 4.83 10.34
CA ARG A 9 -19.75 4.38 11.72
C ARG A 9 -18.93 5.38 12.53
N LEU A 10 -17.92 6.00 11.91
CA LEU A 10 -17.10 7.02 12.56
C LEU A 10 -17.89 8.29 12.89
N VAL A 11 -18.79 8.70 11.99
CA VAL A 11 -19.63 9.90 12.18
C VAL A 11 -20.76 9.66 13.19
N SER A 12 -21.26 8.43 13.30
CA SER A 12 -22.38 8.10 14.19
C SER A 12 -21.93 7.97 15.66
N PRO A 13 -22.86 8.21 16.64
CA PRO A 13 -22.60 7.92 18.03
C PRO A 13 -22.20 6.45 18.24
N PRO A 14 -21.33 6.13 19.21
CA PRO A 14 -20.72 7.04 20.18
C PRO A 14 -19.47 7.79 19.71
N MET A 15 -18.96 7.49 18.48
CA MET A 15 -17.68 8.04 18.01
C MET A 15 -17.81 9.52 17.62
N SER A 16 -18.87 9.88 16.91
CA SER A 16 -19.23 11.26 16.52
C SER A 16 -18.08 12.09 15.94
N VAL A 17 -17.22 11.46 15.13
CA VAL A 17 -16.08 12.11 14.49
C VAL A 17 -16.57 12.92 13.29
N SER A 18 -16.19 14.18 13.17
CA SER A 18 -16.58 15.01 12.01
C SER A 18 -15.90 14.50 10.72
N LYS A 19 -16.59 14.63 9.59
CA LYS A 19 -16.02 14.26 8.29
C LYS A 19 -14.78 15.08 7.94
N SER A 20 -14.72 16.34 8.36
CA SER A 20 -13.52 17.17 8.19
C SER A 20 -12.31 16.58 8.94
N LEU A 21 -12.52 16.01 10.12
CA LEU A 21 -11.43 15.32 10.85
C LEU A 21 -11.08 13.97 10.19
N ILE A 22 -12.09 13.21 9.74
CA ILE A 22 -11.87 11.95 9.00
C ILE A 22 -11.04 12.21 7.74
N SER A 23 -11.25 13.33 7.04
CA SER A 23 -10.54 13.68 5.82
C SER A 23 -9.05 14.01 6.02
N THR A 24 -8.61 14.23 7.26
CA THR A 24 -7.17 14.39 7.57
C THR A 24 -6.41 13.08 7.51
N ALA A 25 -7.09 11.95 7.61
CA ALA A 25 -6.49 10.63 7.36
C ALA A 25 -6.22 10.47 5.86
N LYS A 26 -4.96 10.26 5.50
CA LYS A 26 -4.58 10.15 4.08
C LYS A 26 -4.97 8.81 3.46
N LEU A 27 -4.88 7.72 4.25
CA LEU A 27 -5.12 6.36 3.79
C LEU A 27 -5.99 5.58 4.77
N PHE A 28 -6.88 4.75 4.21
CA PHE A 28 -7.62 3.74 4.94
C PHE A 28 -7.26 2.35 4.39
N ILE A 29 -6.79 1.48 5.27
CA ILE A 29 -6.43 0.11 4.92
C ILE A 29 -7.46 -0.83 5.52
N HIS A 30 -8.22 -1.52 4.67
CA HIS A 30 -9.17 -2.54 5.08
C HIS A 30 -8.49 -3.91 5.13
N VAL A 31 -8.49 -4.51 6.31
CA VAL A 31 -7.89 -5.84 6.54
C VAL A 31 -8.99 -6.82 6.94
N LEU A 32 -9.12 -7.90 6.19
CA LEU A 32 -10.08 -8.96 6.45
C LEU A 32 -9.38 -10.14 7.12
N ARG A 33 -10.00 -10.65 8.21
CA ARG A 33 -9.64 -11.91 8.82
C ARG A 33 -10.39 -13.04 8.13
N LEU A 34 -9.67 -13.92 7.47
CA LEU A 34 -10.20 -15.11 6.84
C LEU A 34 -9.92 -16.33 7.72
N VAL A 35 -10.93 -17.19 7.86
CA VAL A 35 -10.81 -18.48 8.55
C VAL A 35 -11.21 -19.56 7.54
N ASP A 36 -10.28 -20.43 7.20
CA ASP A 36 -10.51 -21.55 6.29
C ASP A 36 -9.76 -22.79 6.78
N VAL A 37 -9.79 -23.85 5.97
CA VAL A 37 -9.12 -25.13 6.28
C VAL A 37 -7.59 -25.00 6.45
N LYS A 38 -7.00 -23.91 5.96
CA LYS A 38 -5.57 -23.59 6.11
C LYS A 38 -5.27 -22.75 7.36
N GLY A 39 -6.31 -22.46 8.15
CA GLY A 39 -6.19 -21.69 9.40
C GLY A 39 -6.65 -20.22 9.28
N VAL A 40 -6.11 -19.37 10.15
CA VAL A 40 -6.46 -17.96 10.22
C VAL A 40 -5.45 -17.13 9.41
N ARG A 41 -5.96 -16.42 8.42
CA ARG A 41 -5.16 -15.49 7.60
C ARG A 41 -5.74 -14.09 7.67
N ARG A 42 -4.88 -13.09 7.53
CA ARG A 42 -5.28 -11.69 7.35
C ARG A 42 -4.88 -11.23 5.97
N LYS A 43 -5.81 -10.59 5.26
CA LYS A 43 -5.57 -10.02 3.93
C LYS A 43 -5.96 -8.56 3.91
N VAL A 44 -5.09 -7.74 3.33
CA VAL A 44 -5.46 -6.40 2.90
C VAL A 44 -6.39 -6.56 1.70
N THR A 45 -7.63 -6.11 1.83
CA THR A 45 -8.64 -6.23 0.78
C THR A 45 -8.85 -4.94 0.01
N TYR A 46 -8.61 -3.81 0.67
CA TYR A 46 -8.65 -2.48 0.05
C TYR A 46 -7.62 -1.56 0.69
N VAL A 47 -7.09 -0.67 -0.13
CA VAL A 47 -6.43 0.56 0.29
C VAL A 47 -7.16 1.71 -0.38
N TYR A 48 -7.71 2.61 0.43
CA TYR A 48 -8.39 3.81 -0.02
C TYR A 48 -7.56 5.02 0.32
N GLU A 49 -7.52 5.96 -0.60
CA GLU A 49 -6.92 7.28 -0.42
C GLU A 49 -8.05 8.31 -0.26
N VAL A 50 -7.89 9.24 0.67
CA VAL A 50 -8.78 10.39 0.78
C VAL A 50 -8.26 11.49 -0.14
N GLU A 51 -9.02 11.77 -1.21
CA GLU A 51 -8.67 12.79 -2.18
C GLU A 51 -9.05 14.20 -1.71
N SER A 52 -10.27 14.35 -1.21
CA SER A 52 -10.78 15.66 -0.81
C SER A 52 -11.95 15.57 0.16
N TYR A 53 -12.24 16.70 0.81
CA TYR A 53 -13.44 16.94 1.57
C TYR A 53 -14.11 18.23 1.06
N ASN A 54 -15.39 18.13 0.65
CA ASN A 54 -16.19 19.26 0.27
C ASN A 54 -17.07 19.67 1.46
N PRO A 55 -16.81 20.82 2.11
CA PRO A 55 -17.57 21.25 3.28
C PRO A 55 -19.00 21.70 2.95
N LEU A 56 -19.28 22.12 1.70
CA LEU A 56 -20.62 22.55 1.28
C LEU A 56 -21.57 21.36 1.12
N GLU A 57 -21.07 20.24 0.66
CA GLU A 57 -21.83 19.00 0.48
C GLU A 57 -21.64 18.02 1.65
N ASP A 58 -20.81 18.38 2.61
CA ASP A 58 -20.37 17.50 3.70
C ASP A 58 -19.93 16.11 3.18
N ARG A 59 -19.13 16.10 2.11
CA ARG A 59 -18.76 14.90 1.35
C ARG A 59 -17.24 14.67 1.34
N ILE A 60 -16.83 13.44 1.67
CA ILE A 60 -15.46 12.95 1.48
C ILE A 60 -15.40 12.20 0.16
N THR A 61 -14.44 12.55 -0.68
CA THR A 61 -14.12 11.81 -1.91
C THR A 61 -12.94 10.89 -1.64
N VAL A 62 -13.05 9.64 -2.05
CA VAL A 62 -12.02 8.62 -1.87
C VAL A 62 -11.71 7.93 -3.18
N LYS A 63 -10.43 7.62 -3.40
CA LYS A 63 -9.94 6.78 -4.48
C LYS A 63 -9.56 5.42 -3.95
N THR A 64 -9.85 4.36 -4.71
CA THR A 64 -9.38 3.01 -4.40
C THR A 64 -8.02 2.81 -5.06
N LEU A 65 -6.96 2.72 -4.27
CA LEU A 65 -5.61 2.44 -4.76
C LEU A 65 -5.35 0.95 -4.92
N VAL A 66 -5.92 0.13 -4.02
CA VAL A 66 -5.73 -1.32 -4.03
C VAL A 66 -7.06 -2.01 -3.77
N LYS A 67 -7.36 -3.01 -4.56
CA LYS A 67 -8.53 -3.90 -4.40
C LYS A 67 -8.11 -5.35 -4.56
N TRP A 68 -8.45 -6.20 -3.57
CA TRP A 68 -8.25 -7.63 -3.66
C TRP A 68 -9.32 -8.30 -4.52
N ASP A 69 -8.88 -9.00 -5.57
CA ASP A 69 -9.74 -9.92 -6.33
C ASP A 69 -9.75 -11.28 -5.60
N ARG A 70 -10.91 -11.59 -5.01
CA ARG A 70 -11.10 -12.82 -4.24
C ARG A 70 -10.98 -14.08 -5.10
N TYR A 71 -11.37 -14.01 -6.36
CA TYR A 71 -11.42 -15.17 -7.25
C TYR A 71 -10.04 -15.56 -7.76
N ARG A 72 -9.23 -14.56 -8.05
CA ARG A 72 -7.85 -14.75 -8.54
C ARG A 72 -6.81 -14.79 -7.43
N ASP A 73 -7.22 -14.47 -6.20
CA ASP A 73 -6.33 -14.23 -5.05
C ASP A 73 -5.18 -13.26 -5.38
N ALA A 74 -5.50 -12.19 -6.10
CA ALA A 74 -4.58 -11.18 -6.58
C ALA A 74 -5.06 -9.77 -6.19
N TRP A 75 -4.17 -8.79 -6.24
CA TRP A 75 -4.51 -7.39 -6.00
C TRP A 75 -4.47 -6.61 -7.30
N LEU A 76 -5.54 -5.87 -7.54
CA LEU A 76 -5.58 -4.80 -8.54
C LEU A 76 -5.03 -3.55 -7.86
N ILE A 77 -4.00 -2.96 -8.47
CA ILE A 77 -3.31 -1.78 -7.93
C ILE A 77 -3.45 -0.67 -8.96
N ASP A 78 -3.96 0.47 -8.53
CA ASP A 78 -4.10 1.70 -9.32
C ASP A 78 -3.47 2.83 -8.52
N THR A 79 -2.23 3.16 -8.86
CA THR A 79 -1.50 4.28 -8.27
C THR A 79 -1.57 5.55 -9.11
N ASP A 80 -2.13 5.49 -10.33
CA ASP A 80 -2.16 6.62 -11.24
C ASP A 80 -2.89 7.82 -10.64
N GLY A 81 -2.22 8.96 -10.61
CA GLY A 81 -2.79 10.19 -10.06
C GLY A 81 -3.08 10.15 -8.55
N SER A 82 -2.42 9.27 -7.79
CA SER A 82 -2.51 9.27 -6.32
C SER A 82 -2.04 10.60 -5.74
N SER A 83 -2.90 11.26 -4.98
CA SER A 83 -2.59 12.55 -4.35
C SER A 83 -1.56 12.38 -3.22
N VAL A 84 -1.60 11.26 -2.50
CA VAL A 84 -0.63 10.94 -1.45
C VAL A 84 0.77 10.72 -2.04
N LEU A 85 0.87 9.96 -3.14
CA LEU A 85 2.17 9.75 -3.79
C LEU A 85 2.72 11.03 -4.41
N LYS A 86 1.84 11.89 -4.95
CA LYS A 86 2.22 13.20 -5.45
C LYS A 86 2.71 14.11 -4.32
N GLU A 87 2.00 14.15 -3.18
CA GLU A 87 2.42 14.90 -2.00
C GLU A 87 3.79 14.42 -1.50
N ILE A 88 4.05 13.11 -1.50
CA ILE A 88 5.36 12.54 -1.16
C ILE A 88 6.42 13.01 -2.17
N SER A 89 6.14 12.90 -3.46
CA SER A 89 7.03 13.35 -4.54
C SER A 89 7.46 14.81 -4.33
N ASP A 90 6.49 15.70 -4.09
CA ASP A 90 6.74 17.11 -3.86
C ASP A 90 7.56 17.34 -2.56
N LEU A 91 7.27 16.59 -1.49
CA LEU A 91 7.93 16.73 -0.19
C LEU A 91 9.40 16.32 -0.22
N ILE A 92 9.73 15.25 -0.97
CA ILE A 92 11.10 14.71 -1.04
C ILE A 92 11.86 15.17 -2.28
N LEU A 93 11.24 16.03 -3.12
CA LEU A 93 11.82 16.61 -4.34
C LEU A 93 12.27 15.54 -5.35
N LEU A 94 11.50 14.47 -5.48
CA LEU A 94 11.66 13.43 -6.50
C LEU A 94 10.51 13.49 -7.52
N SER A 95 10.71 12.90 -8.70
CA SER A 95 9.62 12.73 -9.65
C SER A 95 8.60 11.71 -9.14
N TYR A 96 7.37 11.75 -9.68
CA TYR A 96 6.35 10.75 -9.36
C TYR A 96 6.83 9.33 -9.72
N ASP A 97 7.50 9.17 -10.86
CA ASP A 97 8.05 7.90 -11.33
C ASP A 97 9.14 7.36 -10.40
N ASP A 98 9.99 8.24 -9.83
CA ASP A 98 10.99 7.85 -8.85
C ASP A 98 10.34 7.32 -7.56
N VAL A 99 9.22 7.92 -7.13
CA VAL A 99 8.44 7.46 -5.96
C VAL A 99 7.83 6.09 -6.23
N ILE A 100 7.29 5.88 -7.42
CA ILE A 100 6.76 4.56 -7.85
C ILE A 100 7.88 3.53 -7.89
N GLU A 101 9.03 3.87 -8.47
CA GLU A 101 10.19 2.97 -8.49
C GLU A 101 10.65 2.61 -7.07
N ASP A 102 10.70 3.56 -6.14
CA ASP A 102 11.05 3.29 -4.74
C ASP A 102 10.05 2.34 -4.06
N LEU A 103 8.75 2.43 -4.37
CA LEU A 103 7.75 1.47 -3.90
C LEU A 103 8.04 0.05 -4.41
N TYR A 104 8.40 -0.11 -5.68
CA TYR A 104 8.78 -1.42 -6.23
C TYR A 104 10.05 -1.97 -5.58
N ARG A 105 11.05 -1.14 -5.37
CA ARG A 105 12.28 -1.52 -4.67
C ARG A 105 11.99 -2.00 -3.24
N ARG A 106 11.15 -1.29 -2.49
CA ARG A 106 10.70 -1.71 -1.15
C ARG A 106 9.91 -3.02 -1.19
N THR A 107 9.08 -3.22 -2.20
CA THR A 107 8.36 -4.48 -2.40
C THR A 107 9.33 -5.64 -2.61
N ALA A 108 10.40 -5.45 -3.39
CA ALA A 108 11.44 -6.46 -3.58
C ALA A 108 12.15 -6.82 -2.26
N LEU A 109 12.45 -5.83 -1.41
CA LEU A 109 13.03 -6.07 -0.09
C LEU A 109 12.09 -6.90 0.80
N LEU A 110 10.79 -6.59 0.81
CA LEU A 110 9.81 -7.32 1.59
C LEU A 110 9.62 -8.75 1.09
N LEU A 111 9.64 -8.96 -0.23
CA LEU A 111 9.62 -10.30 -0.84
C LEU A 111 10.86 -11.11 -0.44
N TYR A 112 12.03 -10.51 -0.48
CA TYR A 112 13.27 -11.13 -0.01
C TYR A 112 13.17 -11.54 1.46
N ALA A 113 12.71 -10.61 2.31
CA ALA A 113 12.55 -10.85 3.74
C ALA A 113 11.59 -12.02 4.02
N THR A 114 10.46 -12.05 3.31
CA THR A 114 9.45 -13.11 3.44
C THR A 114 9.98 -14.45 2.98
N ARG A 115 10.68 -14.52 1.83
CA ARG A 115 11.23 -15.77 1.29
C ARG A 115 12.34 -16.35 2.18
N ASN A 116 13.08 -15.50 2.85
CA ASN A 116 14.17 -15.91 3.73
C ASN A 116 13.75 -16.00 5.20
N ASN A 117 12.45 -15.86 5.50
CA ASN A 117 11.89 -15.91 6.86
C ASN A 117 12.65 -14.98 7.83
N LEU A 118 13.01 -13.78 7.38
CA LEU A 118 13.71 -12.83 8.24
C LEU A 118 12.87 -12.50 9.47
N ASP A 119 13.49 -12.50 10.62
CA ASP A 119 12.86 -12.01 11.84
C ASP A 119 12.68 -10.48 11.80
N ILE A 120 11.94 -9.96 12.78
CA ILE A 120 11.61 -8.53 12.83
C ILE A 120 12.85 -7.65 12.98
N VAL A 121 13.89 -8.13 13.67
CA VAL A 121 15.14 -7.38 13.90
C VAL A 121 15.92 -7.29 12.59
N SER A 122 16.05 -8.41 11.88
CA SER A 122 16.70 -8.48 10.56
C SER A 122 15.96 -7.66 9.50
N LEU A 123 14.63 -7.72 9.50
CA LEU A 123 13.80 -6.89 8.62
C LEU A 123 14.01 -5.39 8.90
N TYR A 124 14.02 -5.01 10.18
CA TYR A 124 14.28 -3.61 10.56
C TYR A 124 15.68 -3.15 10.14
N ALA A 125 16.71 -4.00 10.32
CA ALA A 125 18.07 -3.72 9.89
C ALA A 125 18.16 -3.53 8.37
N LEU A 126 17.46 -4.39 7.59
CA LEU A 126 17.36 -4.28 6.14
C LEU A 126 16.70 -2.97 5.71
N ALA A 127 15.56 -2.62 6.32
CA ALA A 127 14.83 -1.39 6.03
C ALA A 127 15.67 -0.13 6.38
N ARG A 128 16.40 -0.18 7.49
CA ARG A 128 17.30 0.91 7.90
C ARG A 128 18.49 1.05 6.96
N ARG A 129 19.05 -0.07 6.49
CA ARG A 129 20.13 -0.07 5.50
C ARG A 129 19.65 0.51 4.17
N TYR A 130 18.49 0.07 3.69
CA TYR A 130 17.88 0.61 2.46
C TYR A 130 17.69 2.13 2.53
N ARG A 131 17.29 2.66 3.67
CA ARG A 131 17.11 4.10 3.86
C ARG A 131 18.41 4.90 3.72
N ARG A 132 19.57 4.29 4.07
CA ARG A 132 20.90 4.92 3.96
C ARG A 132 21.53 4.74 2.59
N GLU A 133 21.39 3.56 2.03
CA GLU A 133 22.05 3.10 0.82
C GLU A 133 21.04 2.36 -0.07
N PRO A 134 20.06 3.07 -0.67
CA PRO A 134 18.96 2.42 -1.37
C PRO A 134 19.43 1.57 -2.55
N GLU A 135 20.29 2.13 -3.41
CA GLU A 135 20.76 1.46 -4.62
C GLU A 135 21.58 0.22 -4.32
N THR A 136 22.57 0.33 -3.42
CA THR A 136 23.43 -0.78 -3.04
C THR A 136 22.65 -1.92 -2.39
N THR A 137 21.74 -1.58 -1.48
CA THR A 137 20.91 -2.55 -0.78
C THR A 137 19.96 -3.26 -1.73
N TYR A 138 19.31 -2.53 -2.63
CA TYR A 138 18.43 -3.10 -3.64
C TYR A 138 19.16 -4.07 -4.56
N ARG A 139 20.31 -3.67 -5.13
CA ARG A 139 21.13 -4.52 -6.01
C ARG A 139 21.57 -5.82 -5.32
N GLU A 140 21.98 -5.76 -4.06
CA GLU A 140 22.34 -6.95 -3.31
C GLU A 140 21.16 -7.91 -3.12
N VAL A 141 19.98 -7.36 -2.77
CA VAL A 141 18.77 -8.15 -2.58
C VAL A 141 18.36 -8.82 -3.89
N VAL A 142 18.31 -8.07 -4.99
CA VAL A 142 17.94 -8.61 -6.31
C VAL A 142 18.91 -9.70 -6.76
N ARG A 143 20.22 -9.49 -6.56
CA ARG A 143 21.24 -10.53 -6.88
C ARG A 143 21.04 -11.82 -6.09
N LYS A 144 20.63 -11.72 -4.81
CA LYS A 144 20.34 -12.89 -3.96
C LYS A 144 19.01 -13.58 -4.30
N MET A 145 18.15 -12.94 -5.06
CA MET A 145 16.83 -13.45 -5.47
C MET A 145 16.79 -13.96 -6.91
N ASP A 146 17.95 -14.22 -7.56
CA ASP A 146 18.00 -14.54 -8.99
C ASP A 146 17.25 -13.50 -9.84
N GLY A 147 17.88 -12.37 -9.96
CA GLY A 147 17.52 -11.05 -10.52
C GLY A 147 16.32 -10.89 -11.46
N GLU A 148 16.04 -11.84 -12.33
CA GLU A 148 14.96 -11.75 -13.32
C GLU A 148 13.56 -11.93 -12.70
N VAL A 149 13.42 -12.77 -11.67
CA VAL A 149 12.12 -13.13 -11.09
C VAL A 149 11.43 -11.97 -10.38
N VAL A 150 12.19 -11.00 -9.87
CA VAL A 150 11.65 -9.89 -9.08
C VAL A 150 11.07 -8.81 -9.99
N ILE A 151 11.79 -8.44 -11.04
CA ILE A 151 11.39 -7.39 -11.99
C ILE A 151 10.20 -7.88 -12.83
N GLU A 152 10.22 -9.15 -13.23
CA GLU A 152 9.15 -9.75 -14.02
C GLU A 152 7.85 -9.88 -13.22
N LYS A 153 7.91 -10.30 -11.96
CA LYS A 153 6.73 -10.33 -11.09
C LYS A 153 6.20 -8.96 -10.72
N LEU A 154 7.05 -7.95 -10.57
CA LEU A 154 6.61 -6.57 -10.33
C LEU A 154 5.97 -5.99 -11.60
N ARG A 155 6.52 -6.25 -12.80
CA ARG A 155 5.90 -5.89 -14.08
C ARG A 155 4.62 -6.67 -14.37
N ASP A 156 4.49 -7.92 -13.91
CA ASP A 156 3.26 -8.69 -14.02
C ASP A 156 2.14 -8.15 -13.12
N ILE A 157 2.48 -7.54 -12.00
CA ILE A 157 1.55 -6.80 -11.17
C ILE A 157 1.02 -5.59 -11.94
N GLU A 158 1.88 -4.83 -12.62
CA GLU A 158 1.49 -3.69 -13.49
C GLU A 158 0.60 -4.12 -14.67
N ARG A 159 0.98 -5.17 -15.40
CA ARG A 159 0.24 -5.66 -16.58
C ARG A 159 -1.13 -6.25 -16.27
N ARG A 160 -1.38 -6.64 -15.02
CA ARG A 160 -2.70 -7.12 -14.58
C ARG A 160 -3.61 -6.00 -14.10
N THR A 161 -3.13 -4.75 -14.17
CA THR A 161 -3.83 -3.54 -13.73
C THR A 161 -4.53 -2.80 -14.88
N LEU A 162 -4.34 -3.23 -16.14
CA LEU A 162 -5.00 -2.68 -17.34
C LEU A 162 -6.20 -3.54 -17.80
#